data_6502f932f664a2f681fb9ad36e00ac55
#
_entry.id   6502f932f664a2f681fb9ad36e00ac55
#
_cell.length_a   1.000
_cell.length_b   1.000
_cell.length_c   1.000
_cell.angle_alpha   90.00
_cell.angle_beta   90.00
_cell.angle_gamma   90.00
#
_symmetry.space_group_name_H-M   'P 1'
#
loop_
_entity.id
_entity.type
_entity.pdbx_description
1 polymer ?
#
loop_
_entity_poly.entity_id
_entity_poly.type
_entity_poly.pdbx_seq_one_letter_code
_entity_poly.pdbx_strand_id
1 'polypeptide(L)'
;MSSKLFQGTPTYLLDPKLSEAFHIARLLEKPLLLEGEPGTGKTKLAQEFATHENLPLFEVPITSESKVSLLVSRFDEVQRLMDAQAAVANAQMKQAGIKMQIDTGGRHVDNLKEYVHLGPLAKAFSTPGSVLLLDEIDKAPRELPNNLLFLLSERRIVVPETQQTISCKPGEMPIIVITSNHEQDLPAPFIRRCIYAYIEFPSPEMMKEIVRMHHPRANKKIVSAAIEIFYQLRELDLTRRPSTSEILDWIGYLVQTKVLDSKVIEKLKGAHTLVKHRDDRELLQVIQEKGIEAATSRKSSSW
;
A
#
# COMPACT_ATOMS: atom_id res chain seq x y z
N MET A 1 16.69 6.61 19.97
CA MET A 1 15.57 5.87 19.38
C MET A 1 15.65 4.42 19.82
N SER A 2 14.53 3.80 20.21
CA SER A 2 14.50 2.45 20.80
C SER A 2 15.17 1.40 19.89
N SER A 3 16.14 0.67 20.44
CA SER A 3 16.82 -0.45 19.76
C SER A 3 15.99 -1.73 19.72
N LYS A 4 14.71 -1.66 20.12
CA LYS A 4 13.83 -2.82 20.15
C LYS A 4 13.31 -3.14 18.74
N LEU A 5 13.37 -4.42 18.40
CA LEU A 5 12.75 -4.97 17.20
C LEU A 5 11.23 -4.74 17.25
N PHE A 6 10.64 -4.27 16.16
CA PHE A 6 9.20 -4.23 16.00
C PHE A 6 8.65 -5.65 15.94
N GLN A 7 7.77 -6.02 16.85
CA GLN A 7 7.23 -7.39 16.98
C GLN A 7 5.79 -7.54 16.49
N GLY A 8 5.28 -6.53 15.76
CA GLY A 8 3.89 -6.46 15.34
C GLY A 8 3.01 -5.72 16.33
N THR A 9 1.71 -5.78 16.11
CA THR A 9 0.68 -5.09 16.89
C THR A 9 -0.44 -6.06 17.27
N PRO A 10 -1.37 -5.68 18.14
CA PRO A 10 -2.57 -6.49 18.38
C PRO A 10 -3.43 -6.76 17.13
N THR A 11 -3.22 -5.99 16.06
CA THR A 11 -3.95 -6.06 14.79
C THR A 11 -3.10 -6.57 13.63
N TYR A 12 -1.80 -6.86 13.85
CA TYR A 12 -0.89 -7.33 12.81
C TYR A 12 0.15 -8.31 13.38
N LEU A 13 0.07 -9.57 12.94
CA LEU A 13 1.05 -10.61 13.26
C LEU A 13 2.28 -10.45 12.36
N LEU A 14 3.44 -10.28 12.97
CA LEU A 14 4.70 -10.08 12.28
C LEU A 14 5.59 -11.32 12.40
N ASP A 15 6.08 -11.81 11.26
CA ASP A 15 7.10 -12.85 11.23
C ASP A 15 8.43 -12.30 11.79
N PRO A 16 9.15 -13.06 12.64
CA PRO A 16 10.44 -12.63 13.18
C PRO A 16 11.48 -12.26 12.12
N LYS A 17 11.53 -12.95 10.98
CA LYS A 17 12.44 -12.63 9.86
C LYS A 17 12.11 -11.27 9.24
N LEU A 18 10.82 -10.96 9.12
CA LEU A 18 10.36 -9.68 8.60
C LEU A 18 10.67 -8.55 9.58
N SER A 19 10.53 -8.79 10.88
CA SER A 19 10.96 -7.88 11.93
C SER A 19 12.46 -7.53 11.83
N GLU A 20 13.29 -8.54 11.61
CA GLU A 20 14.73 -8.36 11.41
C GLU A 20 15.05 -7.55 10.15
N ALA A 21 14.43 -7.88 9.01
CA ALA A 21 14.63 -7.14 7.75
C ALA A 21 14.24 -5.66 7.90
N PHE A 22 13.13 -5.39 8.59
CA PHE A 22 12.69 -4.05 8.89
C PHE A 22 13.71 -3.29 9.76
N HIS A 23 14.23 -3.94 10.78
CA HIS A 23 15.25 -3.38 11.67
C HIS A 23 16.56 -3.05 10.90
N ILE A 24 17.02 -3.97 10.04
CA ILE A 24 18.20 -3.78 9.19
C ILE A 24 17.99 -2.57 8.25
N ALA A 25 16.82 -2.48 7.59
CA ALA A 25 16.49 -1.38 6.71
C ALA A 25 16.58 -0.01 7.43
N ARG A 26 16.04 0.05 8.65
CA ARG A 26 16.08 1.23 9.50
C ARG A 26 17.51 1.60 9.93
N LEU A 27 18.32 0.63 10.36
CA LEU A 27 19.69 0.86 10.81
C LEU A 27 20.60 1.31 9.68
N LEU A 28 20.43 0.75 8.50
CA LEU A 28 21.23 1.08 7.31
C LEU A 28 20.68 2.26 6.53
N GLU A 29 19.54 2.82 6.94
CA GLU A 29 18.82 3.87 6.21
C GLU A 29 18.60 3.52 4.73
N LYS A 30 18.27 2.25 4.48
CA LYS A 30 17.95 1.72 3.16
C LYS A 30 16.46 1.45 3.01
N PRO A 31 15.90 1.58 1.80
CA PRO A 31 14.53 1.17 1.56
C PRO A 31 14.33 -0.32 1.85
N LEU A 32 13.18 -0.64 2.45
CA LEU A 32 12.72 -2.02 2.62
C LEU A 32 11.77 -2.35 1.46
N LEU A 33 12.16 -3.29 0.61
CA LEU A 33 11.32 -3.83 -0.45
C LEU A 33 10.60 -5.08 0.08
N LEU A 34 9.28 -4.98 0.18
CA LEU A 34 8.39 -6.06 0.59
C LEU A 34 7.73 -6.65 -0.66
N GLU A 35 8.05 -7.89 -0.97
CA GLU A 35 7.45 -8.63 -2.06
C GLU A 35 6.60 -9.78 -1.53
N GLY A 36 5.56 -10.16 -2.24
CA GLY A 36 4.66 -11.26 -1.87
C GLY A 36 3.34 -11.19 -2.63
N GLU A 37 2.53 -12.24 -2.50
CA GLU A 37 1.21 -12.29 -3.13
C GLU A 37 0.29 -11.14 -2.67
N PRO A 38 -0.70 -10.73 -3.49
CA PRO A 38 -1.73 -9.79 -3.07
C PRO A 38 -2.42 -10.25 -1.77
N GLY A 39 -2.65 -9.32 -0.86
CA GLY A 39 -3.36 -9.61 0.40
C GLY A 39 -2.51 -10.28 1.50
N THR A 40 -1.18 -10.35 1.37
CA THR A 40 -0.28 -10.83 2.42
C THR A 40 -0.01 -9.82 3.54
N GLY A 41 -0.54 -8.61 3.43
CA GLY A 41 -0.42 -7.58 4.46
C GLY A 41 0.79 -6.65 4.33
N LYS A 42 1.42 -6.54 3.14
CA LYS A 42 2.58 -5.67 2.87
C LYS A 42 2.33 -4.20 3.25
N THR A 43 1.28 -3.62 2.69
CA THR A 43 0.85 -2.23 2.96
C THR A 43 0.52 -2.04 4.45
N LYS A 44 -0.19 -3.02 5.02
CA LYS A 44 -0.60 -3.01 6.43
C LYS A 44 0.60 -2.98 7.38
N LEU A 45 1.70 -3.64 7.04
CA LEU A 45 2.92 -3.62 7.86
C LEU A 45 3.44 -2.19 8.07
N ALA A 46 3.55 -1.40 7.00
CA ALA A 46 4.03 -0.03 7.10
C ALA A 46 3.08 0.86 7.92
N GLN A 47 1.76 0.70 7.72
CA GLN A 47 0.73 1.43 8.45
C GLN A 47 0.74 1.10 9.95
N GLU A 48 0.82 -0.19 10.31
CA GLU A 48 0.88 -0.65 11.69
C GLU A 48 2.17 -0.22 12.38
N PHE A 49 3.30 -0.27 11.67
CA PHE A 49 4.56 0.24 12.19
C PHE A 49 4.49 1.74 12.47
N ALA A 50 4.03 2.55 11.52
CA ALA A 50 3.91 3.99 11.70
C ALA A 50 2.99 4.34 12.88
N THR A 51 1.87 3.64 13.00
CA THR A 51 0.91 3.81 14.11
C THR A 51 1.53 3.42 15.46
N HIS A 52 2.21 2.27 15.53
CA HIS A 52 2.83 1.77 16.75
C HIS A 52 3.93 2.68 17.27
N GLU A 53 4.79 3.19 16.38
CA GLU A 53 5.88 4.10 16.72
C GLU A 53 5.43 5.58 16.81
N ASN A 54 4.14 5.86 16.53
CA ASN A 54 3.56 7.21 16.47
C ASN A 54 4.32 8.15 15.53
N LEU A 55 4.62 7.65 14.31
CA LEU A 55 5.35 8.36 13.28
C LEU A 55 4.40 8.86 12.18
N PRO A 56 4.68 10.02 11.58
CA PRO A 56 3.95 10.48 10.40
C PRO A 56 4.11 9.49 9.23
N LEU A 57 3.01 9.09 8.62
CA LEU A 57 2.98 8.22 7.45
C LEU A 57 2.64 9.02 6.20
N PHE A 58 3.50 8.92 5.19
CA PHE A 58 3.25 9.42 3.83
C PHE A 58 3.07 8.22 2.92
N GLU A 59 1.82 8.00 2.49
CA GLU A 59 1.44 6.86 1.66
C GLU A 59 1.25 7.31 0.22
N VAL A 60 1.85 6.56 -0.70
CA VAL A 60 1.84 6.84 -2.14
C VAL A 60 1.44 5.57 -2.89
N PRO A 61 0.20 5.46 -3.35
CA PRO A 61 -0.17 4.41 -4.28
C PRO A 61 0.51 4.69 -5.63
N ILE A 62 1.29 3.73 -6.10
CA ILE A 62 1.97 3.84 -7.40
C ILE A 62 1.05 3.31 -8.50
N THR A 63 1.01 4.03 -9.60
CA THR A 63 0.22 3.69 -10.79
C THR A 63 1.08 3.79 -12.04
N SER A 64 0.55 3.35 -13.18
CA SER A 64 1.21 3.51 -14.49
C SER A 64 1.44 4.95 -14.93
N GLU A 65 0.77 5.91 -14.28
CA GLU A 65 0.92 7.36 -14.56
C GLU A 65 1.83 8.07 -13.54
N SER A 66 2.33 7.35 -12.53
CA SER A 66 3.16 7.94 -11.49
C SER A 66 4.48 8.47 -12.05
N LYS A 67 4.80 9.71 -11.67
CA LYS A 67 6.06 10.38 -12.05
C LYS A 67 6.77 10.91 -10.82
N VAL A 68 8.08 10.78 -10.77
CA VAL A 68 8.88 11.29 -9.64
C VAL A 68 8.66 12.78 -9.39
N SER A 69 8.50 13.58 -10.45
CA SER A 69 8.21 15.02 -10.31
C SER A 69 6.97 15.29 -9.46
N LEU A 70 5.88 14.53 -9.69
CA LEU A 70 4.65 14.67 -8.92
C LEU A 70 4.78 14.16 -7.46
N LEU A 71 5.68 13.20 -7.23
CA LEU A 71 6.01 12.75 -5.88
C LEU A 71 6.84 13.80 -5.11
N VAL A 72 7.56 14.64 -5.81
CA VAL A 72 8.39 15.72 -5.24
C VAL A 72 7.56 16.98 -5.03
N SER A 73 6.92 17.51 -6.09
CA SER A 73 6.18 18.76 -6.01
C SER A 73 5.10 18.84 -7.09
N ARG A 74 4.15 19.72 -6.83
CA ARG A 74 3.14 20.15 -7.78
C ARG A 74 3.09 21.66 -7.79
N PHE A 75 3.22 22.25 -8.97
CA PHE A 75 3.09 23.68 -9.17
C PHE A 75 1.65 24.05 -9.54
N ASP A 76 1.09 25.06 -8.86
CA ASP A 76 -0.25 25.55 -9.11
C ASP A 76 -0.21 26.70 -10.14
N GLU A 77 -0.08 26.33 -11.41
CA GLU A 77 -0.04 27.28 -12.53
C GLU A 77 -1.35 28.09 -12.63
N VAL A 78 -2.49 27.45 -12.35
CA VAL A 78 -3.79 28.06 -12.45
C VAL A 78 -3.96 29.17 -11.41
N GLN A 79 -3.60 28.86 -10.15
CA GLN A 79 -3.67 29.85 -9.09
C GLN A 79 -2.72 31.03 -9.35
N ARG A 80 -1.49 30.73 -9.80
CA ARG A 80 -0.54 31.77 -10.15
C ARG A 80 -1.03 32.67 -11.28
N LEU A 81 -1.66 32.09 -12.31
CA LEU A 81 -2.25 32.87 -13.41
C LEU A 81 -3.39 33.78 -12.92
N MET A 82 -4.28 33.24 -12.06
CA MET A 82 -5.36 34.02 -11.46
C MET A 82 -4.83 35.18 -10.62
N ASP A 83 -3.82 34.94 -9.79
CA ASP A 83 -3.20 35.98 -8.97
C ASP A 83 -2.48 37.03 -9.82
N ALA A 84 -1.85 36.64 -10.95
CA ALA A 84 -1.26 37.57 -11.90
C ALA A 84 -2.31 38.47 -12.55
N GLN A 85 -3.44 37.92 -12.97
CA GLN A 85 -4.55 38.70 -13.53
C GLN A 85 -5.15 39.65 -12.48
N ALA A 86 -5.33 39.19 -11.25
CA ALA A 86 -5.78 40.02 -10.14
C ALA A 86 -4.80 41.17 -9.83
N ALA A 87 -3.50 40.94 -9.89
CA ALA A 87 -2.49 41.96 -9.68
C ALA A 87 -2.57 43.08 -10.76
N VAL A 88 -2.75 42.69 -12.03
CA VAL A 88 -2.96 43.67 -13.14
C VAL A 88 -4.24 44.46 -12.94
N ALA A 89 -5.35 43.79 -12.62
CA ALA A 89 -6.63 44.46 -12.37
C ALA A 89 -6.55 45.41 -11.18
N ASN A 90 -5.90 45.02 -10.10
CA ASN A 90 -5.69 45.85 -8.92
C ASN A 90 -4.84 47.10 -9.24
N ALA A 91 -3.81 46.95 -10.07
CA ALA A 91 -3.01 48.09 -10.54
C ALA A 91 -3.85 49.10 -11.35
N GLN A 92 -4.69 48.61 -12.25
CA GLN A 92 -5.61 49.44 -13.06
C GLN A 92 -6.67 50.13 -12.18
N MET A 93 -7.27 49.40 -11.23
CA MET A 93 -8.23 49.98 -10.27
C MET A 93 -7.60 51.10 -9.45
N LYS A 94 -6.39 50.89 -8.98
CA LYS A 94 -5.63 51.89 -8.19
C LYS A 94 -5.35 53.14 -9.03
N GLN A 95 -4.98 52.99 -10.31
CA GLN A 95 -4.79 54.13 -11.23
C GLN A 95 -6.11 54.88 -11.49
N ALA A 96 -7.23 54.17 -11.53
CA ALA A 96 -8.57 54.76 -11.72
C ALA A 96 -9.15 55.32 -10.40
N GLY A 97 -8.44 55.32 -9.29
CA GLY A 97 -8.90 55.81 -7.99
C GLY A 97 -9.93 54.90 -7.30
N ILE A 98 -10.09 53.67 -7.76
CA ILE A 98 -11.02 52.69 -7.20
C ILE A 98 -10.35 52.02 -5.99
N LYS A 99 -11.02 52.07 -4.83
CA LYS A 99 -10.49 51.51 -3.59
C LYS A 99 -10.70 50.00 -3.45
N MET A 100 -11.49 49.37 -4.33
CA MET A 100 -11.72 47.93 -4.31
C MET A 100 -10.45 47.19 -4.79
N GLN A 101 -10.11 46.05 -4.13
CA GLN A 101 -9.03 45.18 -4.53
C GLN A 101 -9.53 43.76 -4.61
N ILE A 102 -9.03 43.01 -5.57
CA ILE A 102 -9.22 41.57 -5.66
C ILE A 102 -8.21 40.93 -4.70
N ASP A 103 -8.72 40.13 -3.76
CA ASP A 103 -7.88 39.43 -2.79
C ASP A 103 -7.13 38.27 -3.45
N THR A 104 -5.82 38.24 -3.32
CA THR A 104 -4.94 37.15 -3.74
C THR A 104 -4.57 36.23 -2.58
N GLY A 105 -5.21 36.36 -1.42
CA GLY A 105 -4.86 35.62 -0.21
C GLY A 105 -3.45 35.93 0.31
N GLY A 106 -2.95 37.15 0.02
CA GLY A 106 -1.62 37.60 0.43
C GLY A 106 -0.45 37.01 -0.38
N ARG A 107 -0.73 36.25 -1.44
CA ARG A 107 0.32 35.68 -2.30
C ARG A 107 0.90 36.73 -3.26
N HIS A 108 2.21 36.58 -3.51
CA HIS A 108 2.94 37.42 -4.46
C HIS A 108 3.33 36.61 -5.70
N VAL A 109 2.93 37.07 -6.89
CA VAL A 109 3.12 36.37 -8.18
C VAL A 109 4.60 36.02 -8.46
N ASP A 110 5.53 36.83 -7.97
CA ASP A 110 6.97 36.63 -8.14
C ASP A 110 7.55 35.61 -7.15
N ASN A 111 6.80 35.26 -6.10
CA ASN A 111 7.24 34.27 -5.12
C ASN A 111 6.73 32.87 -5.50
N LEU A 112 7.52 32.16 -6.33
CA LEU A 112 7.14 30.82 -6.82
C LEU A 112 6.86 29.83 -5.69
N LYS A 113 7.46 30.01 -4.51
CA LYS A 113 7.27 29.09 -3.36
C LYS A 113 5.83 29.04 -2.87
N GLU A 114 5.06 30.13 -3.06
CA GLU A 114 3.66 30.23 -2.62
C GLU A 114 2.71 29.39 -3.51
N TYR A 115 3.20 28.96 -4.67
CA TYR A 115 2.45 28.16 -5.64
C TYR A 115 2.97 26.71 -5.76
N VAL A 116 3.97 26.35 -4.96
CA VAL A 116 4.54 24.99 -4.94
C VAL A 116 3.96 24.20 -3.76
N HIS A 117 3.27 23.12 -4.07
CA HIS A 117 2.82 22.14 -3.11
C HIS A 117 3.80 20.97 -3.08
N LEU A 118 4.46 20.75 -1.93
CA LEU A 118 5.34 19.61 -1.77
C LEU A 118 4.57 18.30 -1.88
N GLY A 119 5.05 17.39 -2.69
CA GLY A 119 4.55 16.03 -2.82
C GLY A 119 4.94 15.15 -1.63
N PRO A 120 4.41 13.92 -1.55
CA PRO A 120 4.61 13.03 -0.39
C PRO A 120 6.09 12.66 -0.17
N LEU A 121 6.87 12.50 -1.22
CA LEU A 121 8.31 12.22 -1.13
C LEU A 121 9.07 13.39 -0.47
N ALA A 122 8.84 14.63 -0.95
CA ALA A 122 9.46 15.81 -0.39
C ALA A 122 9.00 16.08 1.05
N LYS A 123 7.72 15.83 1.36
CA LYS A 123 7.19 15.93 2.72
C LYS A 123 7.87 14.95 3.66
N ALA A 124 8.03 13.68 3.24
CA ALA A 124 8.72 12.67 4.04
C ALA A 124 10.17 13.07 4.34
N PHE A 125 10.90 13.57 3.33
CA PHE A 125 12.28 14.05 3.49
C PHE A 125 12.38 15.31 4.35
N SER A 126 11.33 16.11 4.42
CA SER A 126 11.27 17.29 5.30
C SER A 126 10.84 16.97 6.73
N THR A 127 10.44 15.72 7.02
CA THR A 127 9.88 15.30 8.31
C THR A 127 10.73 14.19 8.90
N PRO A 128 11.74 14.50 9.73
CA PRO A 128 12.59 13.51 10.37
C PRO A 128 11.79 12.44 11.13
N GLY A 129 12.18 11.18 10.98
CA GLY A 129 11.52 10.06 11.64
C GLY A 129 10.16 9.67 11.05
N SER A 130 9.79 10.17 9.87
CA SER A 130 8.57 9.75 9.18
C SER A 130 8.71 8.37 8.52
N VAL A 131 7.58 7.82 8.09
CA VAL A 131 7.50 6.63 7.25
C VAL A 131 7.00 7.05 5.87
N LEU A 132 7.70 6.61 4.82
CA LEU A 132 7.27 6.75 3.43
C LEU A 132 6.91 5.37 2.88
N LEU A 133 5.66 5.17 2.50
CA LEU A 133 5.17 3.97 1.86
C LEU A 133 4.97 4.22 0.37
N LEU A 134 5.72 3.51 -0.47
CA LEU A 134 5.52 3.45 -1.92
C LEU A 134 4.83 2.12 -2.23
N ASP A 135 3.51 2.17 -2.42
CA ASP A 135 2.68 0.97 -2.53
C ASP A 135 2.53 0.52 -3.99
N GLU A 136 2.73 -0.78 -4.25
CA GLU A 136 2.63 -1.43 -5.57
C GLU A 136 3.59 -0.84 -6.62
N ILE A 137 4.90 -0.78 -6.30
CA ILE A 137 5.95 -0.22 -7.18
C ILE A 137 6.05 -0.92 -8.53
N ASP A 138 5.65 -2.17 -8.62
CA ASP A 138 5.60 -2.97 -9.84
C ASP A 138 4.57 -2.48 -10.87
N LYS A 139 3.63 -1.61 -10.49
CA LYS A 139 2.73 -0.91 -11.42
C LYS A 139 3.35 0.34 -12.05
N ALA A 140 4.54 0.73 -11.59
CA ALA A 140 5.21 1.93 -12.05
C ALA A 140 5.67 1.84 -13.51
N PRO A 141 5.77 2.98 -14.23
CA PRO A 141 6.56 3.03 -15.46
C PRO A 141 8.01 2.63 -15.16
N ARG A 142 8.68 1.97 -16.11
CA ARG A 142 10.05 1.41 -15.94
C ARG A 142 11.09 2.43 -15.45
N GLU A 143 10.91 3.69 -15.78
CA GLU A 143 11.83 4.78 -15.41
C GLU A 143 11.68 5.21 -13.95
N LEU A 144 10.50 5.03 -13.34
CA LEU A 144 10.23 5.53 -12.00
C LEU A 144 11.11 4.88 -10.92
N PRO A 145 11.28 3.53 -10.86
CA PRO A 145 12.19 2.91 -9.90
C PRO A 145 13.63 3.42 -10.03
N ASN A 146 14.14 3.60 -11.26
CA ASN A 146 15.49 4.08 -11.49
C ASN A 146 15.67 5.54 -11.02
N ASN A 147 14.71 6.41 -11.30
CA ASN A 147 14.72 7.80 -10.86
C ASN A 147 14.62 7.92 -9.34
N LEU A 148 13.83 7.08 -8.68
CA LEU A 148 13.76 7.02 -7.23
C LEU A 148 15.10 6.63 -6.61
N LEU A 149 15.83 5.68 -7.21
CA LEU A 149 17.14 5.26 -6.72
C LEU A 149 18.11 6.41 -6.56
N PHE A 150 18.16 7.32 -7.54
CA PHE A 150 19.04 8.46 -7.49
C PHE A 150 18.72 9.34 -6.27
N LEU A 151 17.45 9.70 -6.10
CA LEU A 151 17.01 10.54 -4.99
C LEU A 151 17.29 9.91 -3.63
N LEU A 152 17.01 8.60 -3.48
CA LEU A 152 17.22 7.87 -2.24
C LEU A 152 18.71 7.70 -1.89
N SER A 153 19.57 7.50 -2.91
CA SER A 153 21.01 7.36 -2.71
C SER A 153 21.69 8.69 -2.32
N GLU A 154 21.26 9.80 -2.93
CA GLU A 154 21.79 11.13 -2.68
C GLU A 154 21.27 11.77 -1.39
N ARG A 155 20.23 11.16 -0.76
CA ARG A 155 19.56 11.67 0.45
C ARG A 155 19.11 13.13 0.31
N ARG A 156 18.82 13.55 -0.92
CA ARG A 156 18.39 14.90 -1.25
C ARG A 156 17.40 14.91 -2.40
N ILE A 157 16.51 15.88 -2.34
CA ILE A 157 15.49 16.16 -3.34
C ILE A 157 15.62 17.61 -3.75
N VAL A 158 15.65 17.87 -5.06
CA VAL A 158 15.57 19.23 -5.59
C VAL A 158 14.13 19.47 -6.05
N VAL A 159 13.50 20.50 -5.51
CA VAL A 159 12.18 20.96 -5.95
C VAL A 159 12.34 21.69 -7.27
N PRO A 160 11.81 21.18 -8.39
CA PRO A 160 12.14 21.70 -9.72
C PRO A 160 11.81 23.18 -9.91
N GLU A 161 10.68 23.63 -9.36
CA GLU A 161 10.11 24.97 -9.60
C GLU A 161 10.88 26.06 -8.85
N THR A 162 11.40 25.73 -7.66
CA THR A 162 12.08 26.70 -6.77
C THR A 162 13.57 26.47 -6.67
N GLN A 163 14.09 25.36 -7.24
CA GLN A 163 15.47 24.89 -7.10
C GLN A 163 15.91 24.71 -5.64
N GLN A 164 14.92 24.66 -4.72
CA GLN A 164 15.20 24.40 -3.31
C GLN A 164 15.63 22.94 -3.12
N THR A 165 16.73 22.75 -2.43
CA THR A 165 17.20 21.41 -2.04
C THR A 165 16.68 21.06 -0.66
N ILE A 166 16.00 19.90 -0.55
CA ILE A 166 15.61 19.24 0.69
C ILE A 166 16.57 18.08 0.90
N SER A 167 17.31 18.09 2.00
CA SER A 167 18.30 17.05 2.31
C SER A 167 18.11 16.50 3.71
N CYS A 168 18.32 15.20 3.88
CA CYS A 168 18.28 14.53 5.17
C CYS A 168 19.71 14.35 5.70
N LYS A 169 19.92 14.65 6.98
CA LYS A 169 21.14 14.28 7.68
C LYS A 169 21.16 12.80 8.00
N PRO A 170 22.34 12.21 8.26
CA PRO A 170 22.42 10.86 8.79
C PRO A 170 21.57 10.72 10.07
N GLY A 171 20.74 9.71 10.14
CA GLY A 171 19.78 9.49 11.24
C GLY A 171 18.43 10.19 11.08
N GLU A 172 18.25 11.03 10.05
CA GLU A 172 17.00 11.77 9.78
C GLU A 172 16.24 11.26 8.56
N MET A 173 16.78 10.25 7.84
CA MET A 173 16.08 9.68 6.69
C MET A 173 14.71 9.12 7.08
N PRO A 174 13.67 9.33 6.26
CA PRO A 174 12.42 8.63 6.45
C PRO A 174 12.64 7.12 6.34
N ILE A 175 11.86 6.35 7.07
CA ILE A 175 11.81 4.90 6.92
C ILE A 175 11.01 4.60 5.66
N ILE A 176 11.69 4.10 4.63
CA ILE A 176 11.08 3.90 3.31
C ILE A 176 10.69 2.44 3.18
N VAL A 177 9.40 2.19 3.01
CA VAL A 177 8.81 0.88 2.72
C VAL A 177 8.26 0.89 1.31
N ILE A 178 8.63 -0.10 0.53
CA ILE A 178 8.22 -0.26 -0.86
C ILE A 178 7.54 -1.62 -0.97
N THR A 179 6.34 -1.68 -1.55
CA THR A 179 5.65 -2.96 -1.75
C THR A 179 5.62 -3.34 -3.22
N SER A 180 5.61 -4.65 -3.49
CA SER A 180 5.45 -5.22 -4.84
C SER A 180 4.63 -6.51 -4.78
N ASN A 181 3.76 -6.71 -5.76
CA ASN A 181 3.01 -7.95 -5.97
C ASN A 181 3.69 -8.87 -6.99
N HIS A 182 4.85 -8.47 -7.48
CA HIS A 182 5.60 -9.19 -8.53
C HIS A 182 4.82 -9.34 -9.85
N GLU A 183 3.99 -8.32 -10.17
CA GLU A 183 3.27 -8.29 -11.46
C GLU A 183 4.22 -7.93 -12.62
N GLN A 184 5.28 -7.16 -12.34
CA GLN A 184 6.35 -6.83 -13.26
C GLN A 184 7.71 -6.90 -12.54
N ASP A 185 8.74 -7.32 -13.29
CA ASP A 185 10.11 -7.37 -12.78
C ASP A 185 10.66 -5.97 -12.50
N LEU A 186 11.18 -5.79 -11.29
CA LEU A 186 11.88 -4.58 -10.91
C LEU A 186 13.34 -4.59 -11.42
N PRO A 187 13.91 -3.42 -11.78
CA PRO A 187 15.28 -3.36 -12.24
C PRO A 187 16.28 -3.90 -11.20
N ALA A 188 17.21 -4.77 -11.61
CA ALA A 188 18.21 -5.33 -10.70
C ALA A 188 19.02 -4.27 -9.92
N PRO A 189 19.40 -3.10 -10.49
CA PRO A 189 20.04 -2.02 -9.74
C PRO A 189 19.17 -1.46 -8.62
N PHE A 190 17.83 -1.48 -8.79
CA PHE A 190 16.87 -1.06 -7.77
C PHE A 190 16.85 -2.04 -6.59
N ILE A 191 16.67 -3.31 -6.86
CA ILE A 191 16.61 -4.36 -5.84
C ILE A 191 17.89 -4.38 -4.99
N ARG A 192 19.07 -4.25 -5.61
CA ARG A 192 20.39 -4.25 -4.91
C ARG A 192 20.57 -3.10 -3.90
N ARG A 193 19.79 -2.03 -4.00
CA ARG A 193 19.85 -0.89 -3.08
C ARG A 193 18.82 -0.98 -1.95
N CYS A 194 17.91 -1.93 -2.04
CA CYS A 194 16.90 -2.21 -1.01
C CYS A 194 17.36 -3.33 -0.07
N ILE A 195 16.84 -3.33 1.13
CA ILE A 195 16.74 -4.52 1.95
C ILE A 195 15.51 -5.27 1.44
N TYR A 196 15.69 -6.52 1.06
CA TYR A 196 14.63 -7.33 0.47
C TYR A 196 14.02 -8.26 1.50
N ALA A 197 12.70 -8.33 1.54
CA ALA A 197 11.97 -9.32 2.32
C ALA A 197 10.76 -9.83 1.52
N TYR A 198 10.62 -11.15 1.49
CA TYR A 198 9.46 -11.81 0.89
C TYR A 198 8.46 -12.17 1.98
N ILE A 199 7.20 -11.79 1.79
CA ILE A 199 6.11 -12.13 2.69
C ILE A 199 5.34 -13.31 2.09
N GLU A 200 5.51 -14.46 2.70
CA GLU A 200 4.77 -15.65 2.33
C GLU A 200 3.28 -15.48 2.66
N PHE A 201 2.45 -16.18 1.91
CA PHE A 201 1.03 -16.24 2.26
C PHE A 201 0.87 -16.92 3.61
N PRO A 202 0.02 -16.42 4.53
CA PRO A 202 -0.10 -16.99 5.87
C PRO A 202 -0.37 -18.48 5.86
N SER A 203 0.28 -19.24 6.76
CA SER A 203 -0.06 -20.66 6.97
C SER A 203 -1.48 -20.80 7.55
N PRO A 204 -2.10 -21.98 7.46
CA PRO A 204 -3.42 -22.22 8.06
C PRO A 204 -3.47 -21.87 9.56
N GLU A 205 -2.38 -22.11 10.30
CA GLU A 205 -2.25 -21.77 11.72
C GLU A 205 -2.22 -20.26 11.92
N MET A 206 -1.39 -19.57 11.15
CA MET A 206 -1.30 -18.10 11.18
C MET A 206 -2.63 -17.47 10.76
N MET A 207 -3.30 -18.03 9.76
CA MET A 207 -4.62 -17.56 9.32
C MET A 207 -5.68 -17.70 10.43
N LYS A 208 -5.64 -18.75 11.24
CA LYS A 208 -6.54 -18.89 12.41
C LYS A 208 -6.35 -17.76 13.42
N GLU A 209 -5.11 -17.36 13.65
CA GLU A 209 -4.82 -16.24 14.55
C GLU A 209 -5.27 -14.90 13.95
N ILE A 210 -5.01 -14.67 12.66
CA ILE A 210 -5.47 -13.48 11.94
C ILE A 210 -7.00 -13.36 12.02
N VAL A 211 -7.70 -14.45 11.71
CA VAL A 211 -9.17 -14.48 11.80
C VAL A 211 -9.66 -14.22 13.23
N ARG A 212 -8.99 -14.78 14.24
CA ARG A 212 -9.34 -14.56 15.65
C ARG A 212 -9.20 -13.09 16.06
N MET A 213 -8.18 -12.41 15.54
CA MET A 213 -7.97 -10.97 15.80
C MET A 213 -9.10 -10.12 15.19
N HIS A 214 -9.51 -10.44 13.97
CA HIS A 214 -10.54 -9.67 13.26
C HIS A 214 -11.97 -10.07 13.65
N HIS A 215 -12.20 -11.34 13.99
CA HIS A 215 -13.52 -11.90 14.34
C HIS A 215 -13.48 -12.67 15.67
N PRO A 216 -13.22 -12.00 16.82
CA PRO A 216 -13.04 -12.67 18.12
C PRO A 216 -14.26 -13.45 18.61
N ARG A 217 -15.45 -13.13 18.09
CA ARG A 217 -16.72 -13.79 18.43
C ARG A 217 -17.10 -14.93 17.48
N ALA A 218 -16.29 -15.22 16.46
CA ALA A 218 -16.58 -16.28 15.49
C ALA A 218 -16.49 -17.67 16.15
N ASN A 219 -17.38 -18.57 15.75
CA ASN A 219 -17.38 -19.96 16.23
C ASN A 219 -16.12 -20.68 15.71
N LYS A 220 -15.32 -21.24 16.64
CA LYS A 220 -14.03 -21.88 16.32
C LYS A 220 -14.17 -23.04 15.32
N LYS A 221 -15.25 -23.84 15.38
CA LYS A 221 -15.46 -24.95 14.45
C LYS A 221 -15.73 -24.43 13.03
N ILE A 222 -16.55 -23.38 12.91
CA ILE A 222 -16.86 -22.73 11.63
C ILE A 222 -15.62 -22.09 11.04
N VAL A 223 -14.84 -21.38 11.84
CA VAL A 223 -13.57 -20.78 11.39
C VAL A 223 -12.59 -21.85 10.89
N SER A 224 -12.43 -22.98 11.61
CA SER A 224 -11.54 -24.06 11.17
C SER A 224 -11.99 -24.68 9.86
N ALA A 225 -13.27 -24.97 9.69
CA ALA A 225 -13.83 -25.50 8.44
C ALA A 225 -13.69 -24.50 7.28
N ALA A 226 -13.96 -23.21 7.54
CA ALA A 226 -13.81 -22.17 6.52
C ALA A 226 -12.37 -22.02 6.04
N ILE A 227 -11.41 -22.07 6.96
CA ILE A 227 -9.97 -21.99 6.62
C ILE A 227 -9.54 -23.22 5.81
N GLU A 228 -9.97 -24.42 6.19
CA GLU A 228 -9.66 -25.65 5.46
C GLU A 228 -10.16 -25.56 4.00
N ILE A 229 -11.41 -25.21 3.80
CA ILE A 229 -12.00 -25.02 2.48
C ILE A 229 -11.33 -23.89 1.69
N PHE A 230 -10.97 -22.81 2.37
CA PHE A 230 -10.26 -21.71 1.74
C PHE A 230 -8.91 -22.14 1.16
N TYR A 231 -8.12 -22.94 1.90
CA TYR A 231 -6.84 -23.44 1.37
C TYR A 231 -7.03 -24.47 0.26
N GLN A 232 -8.02 -25.36 0.37
CA GLN A 232 -8.39 -26.26 -0.73
C GLN A 232 -8.78 -25.48 -1.99
N LEU A 233 -9.56 -24.38 -1.83
CA LEU A 233 -9.91 -23.51 -2.94
C LEU A 233 -8.69 -22.85 -3.59
N ARG A 234 -7.69 -22.45 -2.80
CA ARG A 234 -6.44 -21.86 -3.31
C ARG A 234 -5.56 -22.86 -4.06
N GLU A 235 -5.71 -24.15 -3.84
CA GLU A 235 -5.01 -25.21 -4.58
C GLU A 235 -5.65 -25.51 -5.95
N LEU A 236 -6.88 -25.03 -6.18
CA LEU A 236 -7.54 -25.14 -7.47
C LEU A 236 -6.90 -24.21 -8.50
N ASP A 237 -7.13 -24.50 -9.78
CA ASP A 237 -6.66 -23.67 -10.90
C ASP A 237 -7.62 -22.48 -11.10
N LEU A 238 -7.57 -21.53 -10.17
CA LEU A 238 -8.35 -20.31 -10.23
C LEU A 238 -7.56 -19.24 -10.99
N THR A 239 -8.25 -18.46 -11.79
CA THR A 239 -7.71 -17.28 -12.46
C THR A 239 -7.14 -16.28 -11.44
N ARG A 240 -7.82 -16.18 -10.29
CA ARG A 240 -7.36 -15.37 -9.17
C ARG A 240 -7.55 -16.11 -7.86
N ARG A 241 -6.45 -16.43 -7.19
CA ARG A 241 -6.48 -17.05 -5.87
C ARG A 241 -7.04 -16.07 -4.85
N PRO A 242 -7.96 -16.50 -3.97
CA PRO A 242 -8.49 -15.63 -2.94
C PRO A 242 -7.43 -15.26 -1.89
N SER A 243 -7.48 -14.02 -1.42
CA SER A 243 -6.53 -13.39 -0.51
C SER A 243 -6.98 -13.42 0.94
N THR A 244 -6.12 -12.92 1.85
CA THR A 244 -6.46 -12.80 3.29
C THR A 244 -7.67 -11.89 3.52
N SER A 245 -7.82 -10.81 2.77
CA SER A 245 -8.98 -9.92 2.92
C SER A 245 -10.27 -10.63 2.56
N GLU A 246 -10.26 -11.46 1.52
CA GLU A 246 -11.43 -12.18 1.04
C GLU A 246 -11.89 -13.28 2.00
N ILE A 247 -10.97 -14.00 2.67
CA ILE A 247 -11.39 -14.93 3.72
C ILE A 247 -11.93 -14.21 4.96
N LEU A 248 -11.38 -13.05 5.33
CA LEU A 248 -11.91 -12.25 6.43
C LEU A 248 -13.33 -11.77 6.13
N ASP A 249 -13.58 -11.27 4.91
CA ASP A 249 -14.92 -10.87 4.47
C ASP A 249 -15.89 -12.06 4.48
N TRP A 250 -15.44 -13.23 4.01
CA TRP A 250 -16.25 -14.43 4.00
C TRP A 250 -16.65 -14.88 5.41
N ILE A 251 -15.69 -14.93 6.32
CA ILE A 251 -15.96 -15.29 7.72
C ILE A 251 -16.87 -14.25 8.38
N GLY A 252 -16.66 -12.95 8.09
CA GLY A 252 -17.56 -11.88 8.54
C GLY A 252 -18.99 -12.12 8.08
N TYR A 253 -19.20 -12.50 6.82
CA TYR A 253 -20.51 -12.86 6.27
C TYR A 253 -21.11 -14.09 6.98
N LEU A 254 -20.32 -15.16 7.19
CA LEU A 254 -20.78 -16.37 7.89
C LEU A 254 -21.22 -16.08 9.32
N VAL A 255 -20.49 -15.21 10.02
CA VAL A 255 -20.82 -14.77 11.39
C VAL A 255 -22.14 -13.98 11.41
N GLN A 256 -22.28 -13.01 10.51
CA GLN A 256 -23.50 -12.18 10.44
C GLN A 256 -24.74 -12.99 10.06
N THR A 257 -24.59 -13.97 9.18
CA THR A 257 -25.71 -14.84 8.76
C THR A 257 -25.96 -16.01 9.71
N LYS A 258 -25.22 -16.06 10.85
CA LYS A 258 -25.35 -17.09 11.89
C LYS A 258 -25.25 -18.52 11.33
N VAL A 259 -24.36 -18.76 10.36
CA VAL A 259 -24.11 -20.11 9.84
C VAL A 259 -23.42 -20.93 10.92
N LEU A 260 -24.03 -22.07 11.28
CA LEU A 260 -23.52 -22.99 12.31
C LEU A 260 -23.22 -24.40 11.76
N ASP A 261 -23.62 -24.67 10.52
CA ASP A 261 -23.46 -25.97 9.86
C ASP A 261 -22.28 -25.95 8.89
N SER A 262 -21.30 -26.84 9.12
CA SER A 262 -20.13 -27.00 8.25
C SER A 262 -20.50 -27.41 6.81
N LYS A 263 -21.58 -28.18 6.62
CA LYS A 263 -22.05 -28.56 5.27
C LYS A 263 -22.45 -27.36 4.41
N VAL A 264 -22.87 -26.26 5.03
CA VAL A 264 -23.20 -25.01 4.35
C VAL A 264 -21.91 -24.32 3.88
N ILE A 265 -20.82 -24.51 4.62
CA ILE A 265 -19.49 -23.97 4.27
C ILE A 265 -18.88 -24.75 3.12
N GLU A 266 -19.01 -26.09 3.12
CA GLU A 266 -18.54 -26.98 2.04
C GLU A 266 -19.18 -26.63 0.68
N LYS A 267 -20.38 -26.08 0.68
CA LYS A 267 -21.08 -25.57 -0.50
C LYS A 267 -20.77 -24.11 -0.80
N LEU A 268 -19.74 -23.55 -0.19
CA LEU A 268 -19.28 -22.17 -0.38
C LEU A 268 -20.43 -21.14 -0.31
N LYS A 269 -21.28 -21.21 0.72
CA LYS A 269 -22.27 -20.16 0.95
C LYS A 269 -21.58 -18.80 1.08
N GLY A 270 -21.95 -17.82 0.25
CA GLY A 270 -21.26 -16.52 0.17
C GLY A 270 -20.00 -16.54 -0.70
N ALA A 271 -19.86 -17.51 -1.60
CA ALA A 271 -18.69 -17.67 -2.48
C ALA A 271 -18.27 -16.43 -3.28
N HIS A 272 -19.20 -15.49 -3.51
CA HIS A 272 -18.90 -14.20 -4.17
C HIS A 272 -17.88 -13.35 -3.40
N THR A 273 -17.63 -13.64 -2.13
CA THR A 273 -16.55 -13.01 -1.37
C THR A 273 -15.18 -13.56 -1.75
N LEU A 274 -15.09 -14.85 -2.13
CA LEU A 274 -13.86 -15.57 -2.42
C LEU A 274 -13.52 -15.64 -3.91
N VAL A 275 -14.51 -15.88 -4.76
CA VAL A 275 -14.32 -16.05 -6.21
C VAL A 275 -14.89 -14.86 -6.94
N LYS A 276 -14.01 -14.06 -7.52
CA LYS A 276 -14.36 -12.76 -8.13
C LYS A 276 -14.14 -12.72 -9.65
N HIS A 277 -13.62 -13.80 -10.24
CA HIS A 277 -13.40 -13.86 -11.68
C HIS A 277 -14.53 -14.57 -12.42
N ARG A 278 -14.85 -14.08 -13.62
CA ARG A 278 -15.95 -14.63 -14.43
C ARG A 278 -15.68 -16.07 -14.88
N ASP A 279 -14.44 -16.36 -15.24
CA ASP A 279 -14.04 -17.66 -15.79
C ASP A 279 -14.07 -18.77 -14.73
N ASP A 280 -14.01 -18.41 -13.45
CA ASP A 280 -14.08 -19.35 -12.34
C ASP A 280 -15.53 -19.75 -11.95
N ARG A 281 -16.55 -19.23 -12.67
CA ARG A 281 -17.99 -19.48 -12.36
C ARG A 281 -18.39 -20.94 -12.52
N GLU A 282 -17.92 -21.62 -13.55
CA GLU A 282 -18.25 -23.03 -13.77
C GLU A 282 -17.67 -23.91 -12.65
N LEU A 283 -16.44 -23.62 -12.22
CA LEU A 283 -15.82 -24.28 -11.08
C LEU A 283 -16.62 -24.05 -9.81
N LEU A 284 -17.07 -22.81 -9.60
CA LEU A 284 -17.90 -22.45 -8.46
C LEU A 284 -19.24 -23.21 -8.44
N GLN A 285 -19.92 -23.35 -9.58
CA GLN A 285 -21.16 -24.10 -9.68
C GLN A 285 -20.94 -25.56 -9.29
N VAL A 286 -19.86 -26.19 -9.80
CA VAL A 286 -19.52 -27.57 -9.44
C VAL A 286 -19.32 -27.72 -7.92
N ILE A 287 -18.62 -26.76 -7.31
CA ILE A 287 -18.37 -26.79 -5.86
C ILE A 287 -19.70 -26.63 -5.07
N GLN A 288 -20.57 -25.75 -5.51
CA GLN A 288 -21.85 -25.50 -4.85
C GLN A 288 -22.80 -26.70 -4.94
N GLU A 289 -22.79 -27.42 -6.06
CA GLU A 289 -23.63 -28.60 -6.30
C GLU A 289 -23.07 -29.87 -5.65
N LYS A 290 -21.75 -30.10 -5.78
CA LYS A 290 -21.12 -31.40 -5.49
C LYS A 290 -20.10 -31.34 -4.35
N GLY A 291 -19.79 -30.15 -3.82
CA GLY A 291 -18.73 -29.92 -2.84
C GLY A 291 -17.35 -29.71 -3.47
N ILE A 292 -16.40 -29.23 -2.66
CA ILE A 292 -15.05 -28.85 -3.13
C ILE A 292 -14.22 -30.06 -3.57
N GLU A 293 -14.45 -31.24 -2.98
CA GLU A 293 -13.77 -32.49 -3.35
C GLU A 293 -14.02 -32.91 -4.81
N ALA A 294 -15.22 -32.63 -5.32
CA ALA A 294 -15.56 -32.91 -6.73
C ALA A 294 -14.81 -31.99 -7.72
N ALA A 295 -14.41 -30.83 -7.30
CA ALA A 295 -13.62 -29.89 -8.09
C ALA A 295 -12.13 -30.28 -8.11
N THR A 296 -11.58 -30.81 -7.01
CA THR A 296 -10.20 -31.31 -6.90
C THR A 296 -9.96 -32.56 -7.74
N SER A 297 -10.94 -33.46 -7.83
CA SER A 297 -10.81 -34.71 -8.62
C SER A 297 -10.80 -34.51 -10.14
N ARG A 298 -11.29 -33.36 -10.65
CA ARG A 298 -11.16 -33.01 -12.08
C ARG A 298 -9.72 -32.70 -12.52
N LYS A 299 -8.88 -32.25 -11.61
CA LYS A 299 -7.47 -31.96 -11.88
C LYS A 299 -6.62 -33.21 -12.13
N SER A 300 -7.01 -34.35 -11.57
CA SER A 300 -6.28 -35.63 -11.72
C SER A 300 -6.64 -36.39 -13.01
N SER A 301 -7.67 -36.00 -13.75
CA SER A 301 -8.13 -36.67 -14.98
C SER A 301 -7.79 -35.94 -16.27
N SER A 302 -7.07 -34.83 -16.21
CA SER A 302 -6.67 -34.02 -17.39
C SER A 302 -5.15 -34.07 -17.69
N TRP A 303 -4.45 -35.16 -17.29
CA TRP A 303 -3.06 -35.49 -17.69
C TRP A 303 -3.01 -36.78 -18.47
#